data_f7e845a98287f8a8e893707fc120b3e3
#
_entry.id   f7e845a98287f8a8e893707fc120b3e3
#
_cell.length_a   1.000
_cell.length_b   1.000
_cell.length_c   1.000
_cell.angle_alpha   90.00
_cell.angle_beta   90.00
_cell.angle_gamma   90.00
#
_symmetry.space_group_name_H-M   'P 1'
#
loop_
_entity.id
_entity.type
_entity.pdbx_description
1 polymer ?
#
loop_
_entity_poly.entity_id
_entity_poly.type
_entity_poly.pdbx_seq_one_letter_code
_entity_poly.pdbx_strand_id
1 'polypeptide(L)'
;MSARITVVGIGEDGLDGLISKARGLIDEAEVLVGGERHLSKVPVGGEQRIDWDGDFDAAFDKIEKMKDRRVVVLASGDPLHYGVGVNIVRRFGADQVNVIPAPGAFSLAAADLGWPLADVKCLTVHGRALEAVTLYLTPGRRLLVLSWDGETPEKLAGLLTARGFGPSRITVLGNLGGDDETRTEGTAKKWTGETVPDLNTIAVECVAGDGADVLSRVPGLPDDAFEHDGLITKREDRAATLARLMPLPGQT
;
A
#
# COMPACT_ATOMS: atom_id res chain seq x y z
N MET A 1 10.83 -23.88 18.53
CA MET A 1 10.10 -23.04 19.51
C MET A 1 8.86 -22.53 18.80
N SER A 2 7.67 -22.54 19.40
CA SER A 2 6.49 -21.95 18.76
C SER A 2 6.67 -20.44 18.75
N ALA A 3 6.31 -19.80 17.63
CA ALA A 3 6.34 -18.34 17.53
C ALA A 3 5.42 -17.75 18.60
N ARG A 4 5.87 -16.66 19.20
CA ARG A 4 5.26 -16.05 20.38
C ARG A 4 4.13 -15.10 20.03
N ILE A 5 4.23 -14.46 18.86
CA ILE A 5 3.26 -13.54 18.32
C ILE A 5 2.81 -14.09 16.97
N THR A 6 1.51 -14.18 16.76
CA THR A 6 0.96 -14.50 15.43
C THR A 6 0.33 -13.25 14.83
N VAL A 7 0.73 -12.88 13.62
CA VAL A 7 0.08 -11.82 12.84
C VAL A 7 -0.80 -12.47 11.80
N VAL A 8 -2.09 -12.21 11.87
CA VAL A 8 -3.10 -12.77 10.96
C VAL A 8 -3.64 -11.66 10.06
N GLY A 9 -3.50 -11.88 8.76
CA GLY A 9 -4.16 -11.05 7.76
C GLY A 9 -5.66 -11.30 7.75
N ILE A 10 -6.46 -10.23 7.76
CA ILE A 10 -7.92 -10.29 7.69
C ILE A 10 -8.42 -9.30 6.64
N GLY A 11 -9.36 -9.75 5.81
CA GLY A 11 -10.01 -8.92 4.79
C GLY A 11 -11.24 -8.17 5.30
N GLU A 12 -11.96 -7.54 4.39
CA GLU A 12 -13.26 -6.92 4.70
C GLU A 12 -14.36 -7.98 4.89
N ASP A 13 -14.19 -9.17 4.33
CA ASP A 13 -15.01 -10.38 4.59
C ASP A 13 -14.85 -10.96 6.01
N GLY A 14 -13.98 -10.38 6.84
CA GLY A 14 -13.80 -10.74 8.24
C GLY A 14 -13.36 -12.19 8.43
N LEU A 15 -14.02 -12.90 9.37
CA LEU A 15 -13.67 -14.28 9.68
C LEU A 15 -14.00 -15.24 8.53
N ASP A 16 -14.93 -14.91 7.63
CA ASP A 16 -15.36 -15.81 6.56
C ASP A 16 -14.29 -15.99 5.48
N GLY A 17 -13.45 -14.98 5.25
CA GLY A 17 -12.30 -15.07 4.34
C GLY A 17 -11.10 -15.81 4.91
N LEU A 18 -11.11 -16.17 6.20
CA LEU A 18 -9.96 -16.80 6.84
C LEU A 18 -9.88 -18.30 6.58
N ILE A 19 -8.67 -18.79 6.33
CA ILE A 19 -8.39 -20.21 6.37
C ILE A 19 -8.57 -20.76 7.79
N SER A 20 -8.97 -22.04 7.92
CA SER A 20 -9.26 -22.68 9.21
C SER A 20 -8.13 -22.53 10.23
N LYS A 21 -6.87 -22.58 9.79
CA LYS A 21 -5.70 -22.38 10.67
C LYS A 21 -5.67 -20.97 11.29
N ALA A 22 -5.95 -19.94 10.49
CA ALA A 22 -5.98 -18.56 10.97
C ALA A 22 -7.13 -18.33 11.96
N ARG A 23 -8.32 -18.84 11.62
CA ARG A 23 -9.49 -18.79 12.49
C ARG A 23 -9.23 -19.48 13.83
N GLY A 24 -8.70 -20.70 13.85
CA GLY A 24 -8.37 -21.40 15.09
C GLY A 24 -7.36 -20.65 15.98
N LEU A 25 -6.40 -19.96 15.40
CA LEU A 25 -5.45 -19.14 16.16
C LEU A 25 -6.11 -17.91 16.79
N ILE A 26 -7.09 -17.30 16.11
CA ILE A 26 -7.89 -16.21 16.67
C ILE A 26 -8.76 -16.71 17.83
N ASP A 27 -9.42 -17.86 17.64
CA ASP A 27 -10.29 -18.49 18.67
C ASP A 27 -9.51 -18.88 19.94
N GLU A 28 -8.24 -19.26 19.79
CA GLU A 28 -7.35 -19.62 20.89
C GLU A 28 -6.58 -18.44 21.47
N ALA A 29 -6.74 -17.24 20.94
CA ALA A 29 -5.99 -16.07 21.40
C ALA A 29 -6.36 -15.69 22.83
N GLU A 30 -5.35 -15.45 23.68
CA GLU A 30 -5.53 -14.86 25.00
C GLU A 30 -5.48 -13.33 24.95
N VAL A 31 -4.81 -12.81 23.91
CA VAL A 31 -4.71 -11.37 23.63
C VAL A 31 -4.90 -11.17 22.14
N LEU A 32 -5.90 -10.36 21.79
CA LEU A 32 -6.16 -9.95 20.42
C LEU A 32 -5.82 -8.46 20.26
N VAL A 33 -4.95 -8.16 19.31
CA VAL A 33 -4.44 -6.81 19.04
C VAL A 33 -4.85 -6.39 17.63
N GLY A 34 -5.24 -5.15 17.44
CA GLY A 34 -5.61 -4.65 16.11
C GLY A 34 -6.10 -3.22 16.20
N GLY A 35 -6.35 -2.57 15.07
CA GLY A 35 -7.17 -1.36 15.04
C GLY A 35 -8.64 -1.70 15.18
N GLU A 36 -9.45 -0.72 15.59
CA GLU A 36 -10.89 -0.87 15.83
C GLU A 36 -11.60 -1.61 14.68
N ARG A 37 -11.31 -1.23 13.42
CA ARG A 37 -11.89 -1.86 12.22
C ARG A 37 -11.61 -3.37 12.12
N HIS A 38 -10.44 -3.83 12.57
CA HIS A 38 -10.10 -5.26 12.55
C HIS A 38 -10.71 -5.98 13.74
N LEU A 39 -10.64 -5.37 14.92
CA LEU A 39 -11.18 -5.95 16.16
C LEU A 39 -12.70 -6.11 16.10
N SER A 40 -13.42 -5.20 15.43
CA SER A 40 -14.88 -5.28 15.26
C SER A 40 -15.34 -6.44 14.38
N LYS A 41 -14.45 -6.99 13.52
CA LYS A 41 -14.73 -8.16 12.68
C LYS A 41 -14.69 -9.49 13.44
N VAL A 42 -14.18 -9.49 14.66
CA VAL A 42 -14.08 -10.68 15.52
C VAL A 42 -15.07 -10.55 16.68
N PRO A 43 -16.00 -11.51 16.87
CA PRO A 43 -16.91 -11.49 18.00
C PRO A 43 -16.18 -11.39 19.34
N VAL A 44 -16.73 -10.65 20.29
CA VAL A 44 -16.13 -10.49 21.62
C VAL A 44 -16.23 -11.82 22.39
N GLY A 45 -15.08 -12.33 22.84
CA GLY A 45 -14.96 -13.55 23.65
C GLY A 45 -14.36 -13.26 25.02
N GLY A 46 -13.56 -14.22 25.49
CA GLY A 46 -12.85 -14.10 26.79
C GLY A 46 -11.45 -13.50 26.70
N GLU A 47 -10.98 -13.14 25.51
CA GLU A 47 -9.66 -12.60 25.25
C GLU A 47 -9.52 -11.14 25.70
N GLN A 48 -8.31 -10.74 26.07
CA GLN A 48 -7.99 -9.33 26.28
C GLN A 48 -7.82 -8.65 24.91
N ARG A 49 -8.46 -7.53 24.68
CA ARG A 49 -8.32 -6.75 23.45
C ARG A 49 -7.44 -5.52 23.67
N ILE A 50 -6.57 -5.26 22.70
CA ILE A 50 -5.69 -4.09 22.66
C ILE A 50 -5.91 -3.40 21.32
N ASP A 51 -6.51 -2.24 21.35
CA ASP A 51 -6.52 -1.32 20.22
C ASP A 51 -5.23 -0.48 20.26
N TRP A 52 -4.58 -0.31 19.12
CA TRP A 52 -3.42 0.59 19.04
C TRP A 52 -3.80 2.05 18.86
N ASP A 53 -5.06 2.37 18.51
CA ASP A 53 -5.62 3.74 18.44
C ASP A 53 -4.60 4.79 17.90
N GLY A 54 -3.88 4.41 16.82
CA GLY A 54 -2.83 5.23 16.22
C GLY A 54 -1.46 5.22 16.93
N ASP A 55 -1.36 4.68 18.16
CA ASP A 55 -0.11 4.54 18.90
C ASP A 55 0.42 3.09 18.89
N PHE A 56 1.12 2.74 17.82
CA PHE A 56 1.72 1.41 17.66
C PHE A 56 2.79 1.12 18.72
N ASP A 57 3.57 2.11 19.14
CA ASP A 57 4.67 1.90 20.09
C ASP A 57 4.12 1.54 21.48
N ALA A 58 3.09 2.22 21.94
CA ALA A 58 2.41 1.88 23.19
C ALA A 58 1.78 0.48 23.15
N ALA A 59 1.21 0.08 22.01
CA ALA A 59 0.66 -1.26 21.82
C ALA A 59 1.78 -2.32 21.83
N PHE A 60 2.91 -2.09 21.18
CA PHE A 60 4.05 -3.00 21.14
C PHE A 60 4.67 -3.17 22.53
N ASP A 61 4.78 -2.11 23.35
CA ASP A 61 5.23 -2.17 24.73
C ASP A 61 4.28 -3.01 25.61
N LYS A 62 2.96 -2.96 25.36
CA LYS A 62 2.00 -3.85 26.05
C LYS A 62 2.20 -5.31 25.63
N ILE A 63 2.39 -5.59 24.33
CA ILE A 63 2.65 -6.93 23.82
C ILE A 63 3.93 -7.50 24.43
N GLU A 64 4.99 -6.70 24.56
CA GLU A 64 6.27 -7.12 25.10
C GLU A 64 6.18 -7.60 26.58
N LYS A 65 5.27 -7.03 27.35
CA LYS A 65 4.99 -7.43 28.74
C LYS A 65 4.17 -8.73 28.85
N MET A 66 3.63 -9.23 27.75
CA MET A 66 2.75 -10.41 27.70
C MET A 66 3.48 -11.67 27.20
N LYS A 67 4.68 -11.89 27.71
CA LYS A 67 5.65 -12.89 27.18
C LYS A 67 5.16 -14.33 27.13
N ASP A 68 4.27 -14.72 27.99
CA ASP A 68 3.83 -16.11 28.15
C ASP A 68 2.39 -16.34 27.66
N ARG A 69 1.81 -15.34 26.95
CA ARG A 69 0.44 -15.38 26.44
C ARG A 69 0.42 -15.59 24.92
N ARG A 70 -0.65 -16.22 24.42
CA ARG A 70 -0.92 -16.33 22.98
C ARG A 70 -1.44 -15.00 22.46
N VAL A 71 -0.54 -14.24 21.85
CA VAL A 71 -0.87 -12.94 21.24
C VAL A 71 -1.14 -13.11 19.78
N VAL A 72 -2.33 -12.70 19.33
CA VAL A 72 -2.70 -12.62 17.91
C VAL A 72 -2.89 -11.16 17.54
N VAL A 73 -2.24 -10.74 16.45
CA VAL A 73 -2.35 -9.39 15.89
C VAL A 73 -3.10 -9.46 14.58
N LEU A 74 -4.16 -8.71 14.46
CA LEU A 74 -4.94 -8.59 13.22
C LEU A 74 -4.36 -7.48 12.34
N ALA A 75 -4.19 -7.75 11.05
CA ALA A 75 -3.67 -6.81 10.07
C ALA A 75 -4.46 -6.90 8.76
N SER A 76 -4.52 -5.83 7.98
CA SER A 76 -5.20 -5.87 6.67
C SER A 76 -4.49 -6.80 5.70
N GLY A 77 -5.21 -7.73 5.09
CA GLY A 77 -4.79 -8.55 3.95
C GLY A 77 -3.43 -9.22 4.15
N ASP A 78 -2.40 -8.81 3.39
CA ASP A 78 -1.03 -9.29 3.59
C ASP A 78 -0.28 -8.40 4.60
N PRO A 79 0.00 -8.89 5.83
CA PRO A 79 0.63 -8.10 6.88
C PRO A 79 2.02 -7.55 6.53
N LEU A 80 2.73 -8.17 5.59
CA LEU A 80 4.08 -7.77 5.19
C LEU A 80 4.11 -6.89 3.95
N HIS A 81 2.98 -6.72 3.27
CA HIS A 81 2.89 -5.86 2.10
C HIS A 81 2.28 -4.50 2.46
N TYR A 82 3.11 -3.57 2.91
CA TYR A 82 2.74 -2.25 3.46
C TYR A 82 1.89 -2.30 4.75
N GLY A 83 1.78 -3.46 5.39
CA GLY A 83 1.00 -3.68 6.59
C GLY A 83 1.83 -3.57 7.88
N VAL A 84 1.14 -3.55 9.02
CA VAL A 84 1.73 -3.45 10.37
C VAL A 84 2.66 -4.60 10.72
N GLY A 85 2.51 -5.75 10.08
CA GLY A 85 3.38 -6.92 10.26
C GLY A 85 4.85 -6.61 10.06
N VAL A 86 5.19 -5.66 9.16
CA VAL A 86 6.57 -5.19 8.95
C VAL A 86 7.14 -4.59 10.24
N ASN A 87 6.37 -3.77 10.95
CA ASN A 87 6.79 -3.12 12.17
C ASN A 87 6.91 -4.14 13.32
N ILE A 88 6.00 -5.11 13.39
CA ILE A 88 6.02 -6.20 14.38
C ILE A 88 7.27 -7.07 14.17
N VAL A 89 7.56 -7.50 12.95
CA VAL A 89 8.76 -8.30 12.66
C VAL A 89 10.04 -7.52 12.97
N ARG A 90 10.09 -6.22 12.68
CA ARG A 90 11.22 -5.36 13.01
C ARG A 90 11.42 -5.21 14.54
N ARG A 91 10.34 -5.10 15.31
CA ARG A 91 10.37 -4.91 16.76
C ARG A 91 10.74 -6.18 17.50
N PHE A 92 10.15 -7.33 17.12
CA PHE A 92 10.22 -8.57 17.89
C PHE A 92 11.16 -9.63 17.31
N GLY A 93 11.58 -9.48 16.05
CA GLY A 93 12.39 -10.45 15.32
C GLY A 93 11.57 -11.49 14.57
N ALA A 94 12.05 -11.91 13.40
CA ALA A 94 11.36 -12.87 12.53
C ALA A 94 11.22 -14.27 13.13
N ASP A 95 12.09 -14.65 14.05
CA ASP A 95 12.06 -15.92 14.78
C ASP A 95 10.97 -15.98 15.86
N GLN A 96 10.47 -14.83 16.30
CA GLN A 96 9.42 -14.70 17.32
C GLN A 96 8.03 -14.45 16.73
N VAL A 97 7.94 -14.20 15.43
CA VAL A 97 6.70 -13.80 14.77
C VAL A 97 6.29 -14.81 13.71
N ASN A 98 5.09 -15.37 13.84
CA ASN A 98 4.46 -16.18 12.82
C ASN A 98 3.49 -15.28 12.02
N VAL A 99 3.61 -15.21 10.69
CA VAL A 99 2.74 -14.42 9.84
C VAL A 99 1.87 -15.33 8.99
N ILE A 100 0.57 -15.12 9.04
CA ILE A 100 -0.42 -15.81 8.21
C ILE A 100 -1.10 -14.76 7.34
N PRO A 101 -0.72 -14.63 6.06
CA PRO A 101 -1.31 -13.64 5.17
C PRO A 101 -2.70 -14.06 4.70
N ALA A 102 -3.52 -13.07 4.38
CA ALA A 102 -4.71 -13.20 3.53
C ALA A 102 -4.48 -12.45 2.20
N PRO A 103 -5.35 -12.60 1.20
CA PRO A 103 -5.28 -11.79 0.00
C PRO A 103 -5.27 -10.29 0.36
N GLY A 104 -4.21 -9.57 -0.06
CA GLY A 104 -4.13 -8.13 0.14
C GLY A 104 -4.88 -7.36 -0.96
N ALA A 105 -5.11 -6.08 -0.75
CA ALA A 105 -5.85 -5.21 -1.66
C ALA A 105 -5.33 -5.24 -3.11
N PHE A 106 -4.03 -5.39 -3.32
CA PHE A 106 -3.48 -5.53 -4.68
C PHE A 106 -3.90 -6.84 -5.36
N SER A 107 -3.95 -7.94 -4.60
CA SER A 107 -4.39 -9.23 -5.15
C SER A 107 -5.87 -9.20 -5.50
N LEU A 108 -6.70 -8.61 -4.64
CA LEU A 108 -8.13 -8.45 -4.87
C LEU A 108 -8.39 -7.53 -6.06
N ALA A 109 -7.74 -6.35 -6.11
CA ALA A 109 -7.87 -5.42 -7.22
C ALA A 109 -7.40 -6.01 -8.56
N ALA A 110 -6.29 -6.75 -8.54
CA ALA A 110 -5.78 -7.40 -9.74
C ALA A 110 -6.73 -8.49 -10.24
N ALA A 111 -7.36 -9.25 -9.34
CA ALA A 111 -8.35 -10.26 -9.68
C ALA A 111 -9.62 -9.62 -10.29
N ASP A 112 -10.16 -8.57 -9.66
CA ASP A 112 -11.32 -7.83 -10.17
C ASP A 112 -11.09 -7.24 -11.58
N LEU A 113 -9.87 -6.73 -11.83
CA LEU A 113 -9.49 -6.11 -13.10
C LEU A 113 -9.00 -7.11 -14.15
N GLY A 114 -8.75 -8.37 -13.79
CA GLY A 114 -8.11 -9.35 -14.66
C GLY A 114 -6.66 -8.97 -15.02
N TRP A 115 -5.92 -8.33 -14.11
CA TRP A 115 -4.55 -7.90 -14.34
C TRP A 115 -3.55 -8.86 -13.68
N PRO A 116 -2.61 -9.46 -14.43
CA PRO A 116 -1.52 -10.18 -13.83
C PRO A 116 -0.66 -9.24 -12.95
N LEU A 117 -0.52 -9.54 -11.64
CA LEU A 117 0.27 -8.70 -10.73
C LEU A 117 1.73 -8.54 -11.15
N ALA A 118 2.28 -9.51 -11.88
CA ALA A 118 3.66 -9.43 -12.42
C ALA A 118 3.85 -8.25 -13.39
N ASP A 119 2.77 -7.82 -14.05
CA ASP A 119 2.79 -6.75 -15.06
C ASP A 119 2.36 -5.39 -14.48
N VAL A 120 2.03 -5.35 -13.19
CA VAL A 120 1.48 -4.17 -12.51
C VAL A 120 2.49 -3.58 -11.54
N LYS A 121 2.61 -2.26 -11.51
CA LYS A 121 3.36 -1.59 -10.45
C LYS A 121 2.46 -1.30 -9.26
N CYS A 122 2.71 -1.99 -8.15
CA CYS A 122 2.04 -1.76 -6.87
C CYS A 122 2.74 -0.65 -6.08
N LEU A 123 1.98 0.31 -5.59
CA LEU A 123 2.44 1.49 -4.86
C LEU A 123 1.52 1.75 -3.66
N THR A 124 2.02 2.49 -2.69
CA THR A 124 1.18 3.08 -1.64
C THR A 124 1.51 4.56 -1.50
N VAL A 125 0.46 5.36 -1.34
CA VAL A 125 0.57 6.76 -0.94
C VAL A 125 0.08 6.96 0.50
N HIS A 126 -0.36 5.88 1.16
CA HIS A 126 -0.65 5.90 2.59
C HIS A 126 0.65 6.16 3.38
N GLY A 127 0.71 7.33 4.04
CA GLY A 127 1.90 7.79 4.75
C GLY A 127 3.09 8.16 3.85
N ARG A 128 2.86 8.41 2.55
CA ARG A 128 3.91 8.77 1.57
C ARG A 128 3.43 9.87 0.63
N ALA A 129 4.40 10.60 0.06
CA ALA A 129 4.10 11.65 -0.91
C ALA A 129 3.47 11.07 -2.18
N LEU A 130 2.37 11.69 -2.62
CA LEU A 130 1.64 11.32 -3.84
C LEU A 130 2.53 11.47 -5.09
N GLU A 131 3.40 12.46 -5.09
CA GLU A 131 4.33 12.78 -6.17
C GLU A 131 5.25 11.61 -6.54
N ALA A 132 5.49 10.67 -5.60
CA ALA A 132 6.28 9.46 -5.87
C ALA A 132 5.68 8.60 -7.00
N VAL A 133 4.38 8.74 -7.30
CA VAL A 133 3.71 8.05 -8.42
C VAL A 133 4.31 8.49 -9.76
N THR A 134 4.76 9.75 -9.87
CA THR A 134 5.33 10.31 -11.12
C THR A 134 6.50 9.49 -11.65
N LEU A 135 7.29 8.87 -10.78
CA LEU A 135 8.41 8.00 -11.14
C LEU A 135 8.00 6.77 -11.98
N TYR A 136 6.71 6.47 -11.99
CA TYR A 136 6.16 5.27 -12.64
C TYR A 136 5.23 5.58 -13.80
N LEU A 137 5.00 6.87 -14.11
CA LEU A 137 4.16 7.28 -15.24
C LEU A 137 4.89 6.99 -16.56
N THR A 138 4.42 5.96 -17.24
CA THR A 138 4.92 5.54 -18.55
C THR A 138 3.73 5.07 -19.37
N PRO A 139 3.60 5.46 -20.65
CA PRO A 139 2.50 5.03 -21.48
C PRO A 139 2.34 3.51 -21.51
N GLY A 140 1.10 3.03 -21.35
CA GLY A 140 0.76 1.60 -21.30
C GLY A 140 1.03 0.91 -19.98
N ARG A 141 1.64 1.58 -18.98
CA ARG A 141 1.87 0.99 -17.67
C ARG A 141 0.58 0.93 -16.85
N ARG A 142 0.44 -0.17 -16.12
CA ARG A 142 -0.62 -0.36 -15.12
C ARG A 142 -0.08 -0.14 -13.72
N LEU A 143 -0.79 0.67 -12.92
CA LEU A 143 -0.47 0.95 -11.53
C LEU A 143 -1.63 0.50 -10.65
N LEU A 144 -1.31 -0.06 -9.49
CA LEU A 144 -2.25 -0.19 -8.36
C LEU A 144 -1.70 0.63 -7.21
N VAL A 145 -2.51 1.53 -6.67
CA VAL A 145 -2.11 2.50 -5.65
C VAL A 145 -3.03 2.38 -4.44
N LEU A 146 -2.47 2.04 -3.28
CA LEU A 146 -3.21 2.13 -2.01
C LEU A 146 -3.37 3.59 -1.63
N SER A 147 -4.61 4.02 -1.46
CA SER A 147 -4.99 5.38 -1.09
C SER A 147 -4.63 5.73 0.35
N TRP A 148 -4.56 7.02 0.62
CA TRP A 148 -4.57 7.55 1.99
C TRP A 148 -6.01 7.62 2.51
N ASP A 149 -6.94 8.12 1.69
CA ASP A 149 -8.34 8.43 2.01
C ASP A 149 -9.20 8.50 0.74
N GLY A 150 -10.46 8.84 0.88
CA GLY A 150 -11.41 9.02 -0.22
C GLY A 150 -11.11 10.22 -1.14
N GLU A 151 -10.26 11.18 -0.73
CA GLU A 151 -9.85 12.33 -1.57
C GLU A 151 -8.64 11.98 -2.47
N THR A 152 -7.92 10.93 -2.16
CA THR A 152 -6.70 10.53 -2.88
C THR A 152 -6.94 10.31 -4.38
N PRO A 153 -8.05 9.71 -4.85
CA PRO A 153 -8.31 9.54 -6.27
C PRO A 153 -8.38 10.86 -7.05
N GLU A 154 -9.01 11.89 -6.48
CA GLU A 154 -9.09 13.22 -7.11
C GLU A 154 -7.71 13.89 -7.17
N LYS A 155 -6.94 13.82 -6.06
CA LYS A 155 -5.58 14.34 -6.00
C LYS A 155 -4.66 13.66 -7.02
N LEU A 156 -4.79 12.32 -7.16
CA LEU A 156 -4.04 11.55 -8.16
C LEU A 156 -4.45 11.90 -9.59
N ALA A 157 -5.74 12.07 -9.85
CA ALA A 157 -6.25 12.49 -11.16
C ALA A 157 -5.72 13.88 -11.56
N GLY A 158 -5.67 14.81 -10.61
CA GLY A 158 -5.04 16.12 -10.77
C GLY A 158 -3.55 16.02 -11.12
N LEU A 159 -2.79 15.20 -10.39
CA LEU A 159 -1.38 14.93 -10.65
C LEU A 159 -1.15 14.34 -12.05
N LEU A 160 -1.92 13.32 -12.43
CA LEU A 160 -1.85 12.69 -13.75
C LEU A 160 -2.12 13.73 -14.85
N THR A 161 -3.15 14.55 -14.67
CA THR A 161 -3.53 15.60 -15.63
C THR A 161 -2.43 16.65 -15.77
N ALA A 162 -1.88 17.11 -14.66
CA ALA A 162 -0.78 18.10 -14.66
C ALA A 162 0.50 17.57 -15.32
N ARG A 163 0.72 16.25 -15.31
CA ARG A 163 1.86 15.59 -15.97
C ARG A 163 1.56 15.12 -17.41
N GLY A 164 0.44 15.56 -17.99
CA GLY A 164 0.06 15.22 -19.37
C GLY A 164 -0.54 13.82 -19.52
N PHE A 165 -0.86 13.11 -18.42
CA PHE A 165 -1.51 11.81 -18.41
C PHE A 165 -3.03 11.90 -18.18
N GLY A 166 -3.65 13.02 -18.50
CA GLY A 166 -5.10 13.24 -18.38
C GLY A 166 -5.99 12.19 -19.05
N PRO A 167 -5.61 11.59 -20.21
CA PRO A 167 -6.37 10.50 -20.83
C PRO A 167 -6.32 9.17 -20.06
N SER A 168 -5.47 9.02 -19.04
CA SER A 168 -5.35 7.79 -18.23
C SER A 168 -6.68 7.37 -17.64
N ARG A 169 -6.97 6.05 -17.71
CA ARG A 169 -8.15 5.47 -17.08
C ARG A 169 -7.88 5.25 -15.61
N ILE A 170 -8.84 5.64 -14.78
CA ILE A 170 -8.81 5.44 -13.33
C ILE A 170 -10.00 4.56 -12.97
N THR A 171 -9.74 3.50 -12.21
CA THR A 171 -10.77 2.69 -11.54
C THR A 171 -10.47 2.71 -10.05
N VAL A 172 -11.41 3.17 -9.25
CA VAL A 172 -11.33 3.15 -7.78
C VAL A 172 -12.17 2.00 -7.25
N LEU A 173 -11.51 1.11 -6.52
CA LEU A 173 -12.10 -0.07 -5.91
C LEU A 173 -12.14 0.15 -4.40
N GLY A 174 -13.33 0.37 -3.86
CA GLY A 174 -13.56 0.62 -2.44
C GLY A 174 -13.97 -0.64 -1.70
N ASN A 175 -13.55 -0.78 -0.45
CA ASN A 175 -13.93 -1.86 0.49
C ASN A 175 -13.81 -3.27 -0.10
N LEU A 176 -12.76 -3.50 -0.89
CA LEU A 176 -12.54 -4.76 -1.62
C LEU A 176 -12.69 -6.01 -0.74
N GLY A 177 -13.54 -6.93 -1.19
CA GLY A 177 -13.84 -8.19 -0.52
C GLY A 177 -14.91 -8.08 0.57
N GLY A 178 -15.47 -6.90 0.82
CA GLY A 178 -16.57 -6.67 1.77
C GLY A 178 -17.93 -6.60 1.11
N ASP A 179 -18.99 -6.62 1.93
CA ASP A 179 -20.38 -6.48 1.46
C ASP A 179 -20.66 -5.09 0.86
N ASP A 180 -19.88 -4.07 1.28
CA ASP A 180 -19.98 -2.68 0.81
C ASP A 180 -18.93 -2.39 -0.30
N GLU A 181 -18.52 -3.39 -1.05
CA GLU A 181 -17.58 -3.22 -2.15
C GLU A 181 -18.12 -2.26 -3.21
N THR A 182 -17.30 -1.33 -3.66
CA THR A 182 -17.68 -0.33 -4.67
C THR A 182 -16.66 -0.26 -5.80
N ARG A 183 -17.14 0.13 -6.99
CA ARG A 183 -16.30 0.35 -8.18
C ARG A 183 -16.73 1.63 -8.89
N THR A 184 -15.79 2.57 -9.01
CA THR A 184 -16.01 3.86 -9.73
C THR A 184 -14.96 4.00 -10.82
N GLU A 185 -15.37 4.35 -12.03
CA GLU A 185 -14.49 4.45 -13.18
C GLU A 185 -14.55 5.83 -13.84
N GLY A 186 -13.42 6.25 -14.38
CA GLY A 186 -13.34 7.53 -15.12
C GLY A 186 -12.01 7.69 -15.83
N THR A 187 -11.77 8.92 -16.32
CA THR A 187 -10.44 9.32 -16.80
C THR A 187 -9.90 10.43 -15.93
N ALA A 188 -8.57 10.53 -15.80
CA ALA A 188 -7.93 11.50 -14.92
C ALA A 188 -8.42 12.94 -15.22
N LYS A 189 -8.49 13.34 -16.49
CA LYS A 189 -8.95 14.69 -16.89
C LYS A 189 -10.40 14.99 -16.52
N LYS A 190 -11.26 13.96 -16.41
CA LYS A 190 -12.69 14.11 -16.13
C LYS A 190 -13.08 13.64 -14.74
N TRP A 191 -12.13 13.30 -13.92
CA TRP A 191 -12.39 12.88 -12.54
C TRP A 191 -12.73 14.12 -11.71
N THR A 192 -13.95 14.22 -11.23
CA THR A 192 -14.40 15.37 -10.43
C THR A 192 -15.42 14.92 -9.39
N GLY A 193 -15.15 15.19 -8.12
CA GLY A 193 -16.14 15.15 -7.04
C GLY A 193 -16.80 13.81 -6.78
N GLU A 194 -16.23 12.70 -7.25
CA GLU A 194 -16.76 11.36 -6.96
C GLU A 194 -16.52 11.01 -5.50
N THR A 195 -17.59 10.70 -4.78
CA THR A 195 -17.49 10.22 -3.41
C THR A 195 -17.11 8.74 -3.43
N VAL A 196 -15.95 8.42 -2.87
CA VAL A 196 -15.46 7.06 -2.75
C VAL A 196 -15.10 6.76 -1.29
N PRO A 197 -15.16 5.47 -0.85
CA PRO A 197 -14.76 5.11 0.50
C PRO A 197 -13.29 5.47 0.79
N ASP A 198 -12.98 5.75 2.07
CA ASP A 198 -11.59 5.99 2.50
C ASP A 198 -10.71 4.76 2.28
N LEU A 199 -11.25 3.57 2.53
CA LEU A 199 -10.56 2.32 2.24
C LEU A 199 -10.70 1.96 0.76
N ASN A 200 -9.75 2.42 -0.06
CA ASN A 200 -9.79 2.16 -1.49
C ASN A 200 -8.43 1.86 -2.10
N THR A 201 -8.46 1.22 -3.26
CA THR A 201 -7.31 0.96 -4.13
C THR A 201 -7.59 1.57 -5.49
N ILE A 202 -6.66 2.40 -5.96
CA ILE A 202 -6.78 3.06 -7.26
C ILE A 202 -6.01 2.26 -8.31
N ALA A 203 -6.69 1.84 -9.36
CA ALA A 203 -6.07 1.28 -10.54
C ALA A 203 -5.93 2.38 -11.60
N VAL A 204 -4.75 2.46 -12.23
CA VAL A 204 -4.46 3.42 -13.30
C VAL A 204 -3.91 2.68 -14.50
N GLU A 205 -4.55 2.87 -15.67
CA GLU A 205 -3.95 2.54 -16.96
C GLU A 205 -3.37 3.83 -17.55
N CYS A 206 -2.03 3.94 -17.54
CA CYS A 206 -1.36 5.17 -17.96
C CYS A 206 -1.47 5.39 -19.46
N VAL A 207 -2.15 6.48 -19.85
CA VAL A 207 -2.28 6.93 -21.23
C VAL A 207 -1.72 8.34 -21.34
N ALA A 208 -0.63 8.49 -22.10
CA ALA A 208 -0.05 9.80 -22.37
C ALA A 208 -0.93 10.59 -23.32
N GLY A 209 -1.17 11.86 -23.01
CA GLY A 209 -1.70 12.87 -23.93
C GLY A 209 -0.56 13.60 -24.66
N ASP A 210 -0.92 14.57 -25.50
CA ASP A 210 0.05 15.43 -26.17
C ASP A 210 0.85 16.23 -25.13
N GLY A 211 2.20 16.18 -25.24
CA GLY A 211 3.10 16.88 -24.33
C GLY A 211 3.24 16.23 -22.94
N ALA A 212 2.94 14.95 -22.81
CA ALA A 212 3.13 14.25 -21.54
C ALA A 212 4.59 14.19 -21.10
N ASP A 213 4.84 14.46 -19.83
CA ASP A 213 6.17 14.36 -19.20
C ASP A 213 6.54 12.90 -18.97
N VAL A 214 7.17 12.26 -19.97
CA VAL A 214 7.69 10.89 -19.84
C VAL A 214 9.17 10.96 -19.47
N LEU A 215 9.45 10.78 -18.18
CA LEU A 215 10.82 10.82 -17.67
C LEU A 215 11.47 9.44 -17.68
N SER A 216 12.65 9.35 -18.28
CA SER A 216 13.47 8.13 -18.25
C SER A 216 14.02 7.89 -16.85
N ARG A 217 14.09 6.61 -16.43
CA ARG A 217 14.72 6.20 -15.17
C ARG A 217 16.22 5.90 -15.29
N VAL A 218 16.76 6.02 -16.49
CA VAL A 218 18.20 5.90 -16.73
C VAL A 218 18.87 7.28 -16.69
N PRO A 219 20.18 7.38 -16.44
CA PRO A 219 20.92 8.63 -16.50
C PRO A 219 20.70 9.37 -17.83
N GLY A 220 20.64 10.71 -17.78
CA GLY A 220 20.50 11.53 -18.99
C GLY A 220 19.14 12.22 -19.13
N LEU A 221 18.48 12.52 -18.01
CA LEU A 221 17.31 13.42 -18.01
C LEU A 221 17.72 14.80 -18.62
N PRO A 222 16.80 15.44 -19.38
CA PRO A 222 17.05 16.77 -19.93
C PRO A 222 17.25 17.82 -18.82
N ASP A 223 17.82 18.96 -19.14
CA ASP A 223 18.16 19.99 -18.14
C ASP A 223 16.88 20.57 -17.49
N ASP A 224 15.83 20.75 -18.27
CA ASP A 224 14.52 21.26 -17.83
C ASP A 224 13.71 20.29 -16.93
N ALA A 225 14.18 19.05 -16.77
CA ALA A 225 13.62 18.12 -15.77
C ALA A 225 14.03 18.46 -14.33
N PHE A 226 14.88 19.45 -14.14
CA PHE A 226 15.38 19.87 -12.83
C PHE A 226 15.08 21.36 -12.58
N GLU A 227 14.78 21.71 -11.33
CA GLU A 227 14.77 23.11 -10.92
C GLU A 227 16.21 23.59 -10.77
N HIS A 228 16.60 24.65 -11.50
CA HIS A 228 17.95 25.22 -11.47
C HIS A 228 17.98 26.70 -11.87
N ASP A 229 19.03 27.40 -11.48
CA ASP A 229 19.29 28.82 -11.76
C ASP A 229 19.97 29.07 -13.13
N GLY A 230 20.07 28.07 -13.99
CA GLY A 230 20.81 28.11 -15.27
C GLY A 230 22.21 27.53 -15.18
N LEU A 231 22.73 27.23 -14.00
CA LEU A 231 24.09 26.72 -13.77
C LEU A 231 24.08 25.21 -13.47
N ILE A 232 23.31 24.43 -14.23
CA ILE A 232 23.31 22.97 -14.11
C ILE A 232 24.40 22.34 -15.00
N THR A 233 25.08 21.30 -14.48
CA THR A 233 25.97 20.45 -15.27
C THR A 233 25.20 19.86 -16.47
N LYS A 234 25.74 19.98 -17.67
CA LYS A 234 25.05 19.59 -18.88
C LYS A 234 24.68 18.11 -18.89
N ARG A 235 23.61 17.78 -19.63
CA ARG A 235 22.98 16.47 -19.67
C ARG A 235 23.98 15.33 -19.90
N GLU A 236 24.89 15.51 -20.86
CA GLU A 236 25.87 14.47 -21.26
C GLU A 236 26.87 14.21 -20.13
N ASP A 237 27.36 15.28 -19.49
CA ASP A 237 28.31 15.19 -18.37
C ASP A 237 27.65 14.56 -17.14
N ARG A 238 26.39 14.93 -16.85
CA ARG A 238 25.61 14.30 -15.76
C ARG A 238 25.42 12.82 -16.04
N ALA A 239 25.03 12.45 -17.26
CA ALA A 239 24.82 11.05 -17.63
C ALA A 239 26.11 10.23 -17.50
N ALA A 240 27.24 10.74 -17.99
CA ALA A 240 28.52 10.08 -17.87
C ALA A 240 28.98 9.94 -16.41
N THR A 241 28.78 10.97 -15.60
CA THR A 241 29.11 10.96 -14.17
C THR A 241 28.31 9.92 -13.42
N LEU A 242 26.97 9.91 -13.58
CA LEU A 242 26.10 8.93 -12.92
C LEU A 242 26.39 7.50 -13.37
N ALA A 243 26.68 7.30 -14.66
CA ALA A 243 27.06 5.98 -15.17
C ALA A 243 28.39 5.46 -14.58
N ARG A 244 29.36 6.35 -14.32
CA ARG A 244 30.62 5.99 -13.67
C ARG A 244 30.48 5.78 -12.16
N LEU A 245 29.67 6.58 -11.49
CA LEU A 245 29.42 6.46 -10.05
C LEU A 245 28.65 5.18 -9.71
N MET A 246 27.80 4.70 -10.62
CA MET A 246 26.93 3.52 -10.40
C MET A 246 26.27 3.53 -9.00
N PRO A 247 25.54 4.60 -8.63
CA PRO A 247 25.00 4.71 -7.28
C PRO A 247 24.01 3.58 -6.99
N LEU A 248 24.14 2.99 -5.81
CA LEU A 248 23.26 1.92 -5.34
C LEU A 248 22.31 2.45 -4.26
N PRO A 249 21.09 1.86 -4.13
CA PRO A 249 20.20 2.20 -3.03
C PRO A 249 20.87 2.04 -1.66
N GLY A 250 20.73 3.05 -0.79
CA GLY A 250 21.33 3.04 0.57
C GLY A 250 22.77 3.50 0.66
N GLN A 251 23.41 3.93 -0.44
CA GLN A 251 24.68 4.65 -0.41
C GLN A 251 24.44 6.13 -0.07
N THR A 252 25.28 6.69 0.78
CA THR A 252 25.35 8.11 1.15
C THR A 252 26.66 8.72 0.64
#